data_38078b437bd58760de8006d07c00109d
#
_entry.id   38078b437bd58760de8006d07c00109d
#
_cell.length_a   1.000
_cell.length_b   1.000
_cell.length_c   1.000
_cell.angle_alpha   90.00
_cell.angle_beta   90.00
_cell.angle_gamma   90.00
#
_symmetry.space_group_name_H-M   'P 1'
#
loop_
_entity.id
_entity.type
_entity.pdbx_description
1 polymer ?
#
loop_
_entity_poly.entity_id
_entity_poly.type
_entity_poly.pdbx_seq_one_letter_code
_entity_poly.pdbx_strand_id
1 'polypeptide(L)'
;KMPKAVSTLLLARIVSAFLGITLANYTKDLIQDQLYVGSYLLLSFLSFMPGVFLFFFKNVENVQEDSLKEGNIRNLKSIVLQPRFLQAITAAAFAYAVMSFLMTATPLSMHVMENMSLKETGLVLQFHVVAMFLPSLITGNLIKKYGHSAIIYGGVLFFFITVLISLFEQTYLNYMLSLIFL
;
A
#
# COMPACT_ATOMS: atom_id res chain seq x y z
N LYS A 1 -13.57 16.09 -12.24
CA LYS A 1 -13.72 14.62 -12.43
C LYS A 1 -12.54 13.81 -11.83
N MET A 2 -11.28 14.31 -11.90
CA MET A 2 -10.10 13.62 -11.33
C MET A 2 -10.21 13.24 -9.83
N PRO A 3 -10.63 14.12 -8.91
CA PRO A 3 -10.66 13.75 -7.49
C PRO A 3 -11.55 12.54 -7.18
N LYS A 4 -12.69 12.42 -7.88
CA LYS A 4 -13.58 11.27 -7.70
C LYS A 4 -12.97 9.95 -8.17
N ALA A 5 -12.25 9.95 -9.29
CA ALA A 5 -11.56 8.76 -9.79
C ALA A 5 -10.49 8.27 -8.79
N VAL A 6 -9.70 9.19 -8.25
CA VAL A 6 -8.67 8.86 -7.23
C VAL A 6 -9.32 8.27 -5.98
N SER A 7 -10.38 8.88 -5.46
CA SER A 7 -11.10 8.35 -4.29
C SER A 7 -11.69 6.97 -4.55
N THR A 8 -12.25 6.72 -5.74
CA THR A 8 -12.76 5.40 -6.12
C THR A 8 -11.64 4.35 -6.16
N LEU A 9 -10.47 4.70 -6.71
CA LEU A 9 -9.31 3.80 -6.72
C LEU A 9 -8.81 3.47 -5.31
N LEU A 10 -8.79 4.45 -4.40
CA LEU A 10 -8.40 4.23 -3.01
C LEU A 10 -9.38 3.31 -2.28
N LEU A 11 -10.69 3.52 -2.46
CA LEU A 11 -11.73 2.64 -1.90
C LEU A 11 -11.62 1.22 -2.46
N ALA A 12 -11.39 1.07 -3.77
CA ALA A 12 -11.19 -0.24 -4.39
C ALA A 12 -9.98 -0.97 -3.79
N ARG A 13 -8.90 -0.28 -3.45
CA ARG A 13 -7.73 -0.86 -2.76
C ARG A 13 -8.06 -1.38 -1.36
N ILE A 14 -8.85 -0.64 -0.58
CA ILE A 14 -9.30 -1.09 0.74
C ILE A 14 -10.14 -2.36 0.61
N VAL A 15 -11.12 -2.37 -0.30
CA VAL A 15 -11.97 -3.53 -0.55
C VAL A 15 -11.14 -4.74 -1.01
N SER A 16 -10.21 -4.54 -1.94
CA SER A 16 -9.35 -5.62 -2.46
C SER A 16 -8.43 -6.20 -1.39
N ALA A 17 -7.93 -5.40 -0.45
CA ALA A 17 -7.11 -5.88 0.66
C ALA A 17 -7.89 -6.81 1.59
N PHE A 18 -9.13 -6.43 1.94
CA PHE A 18 -9.99 -7.32 2.74
C PHE A 18 -10.34 -8.61 2.00
N LEU A 19 -10.78 -8.49 0.76
CA LEU A 19 -11.15 -9.65 -0.06
C LEU A 19 -9.95 -10.56 -0.32
N GLY A 20 -8.79 -9.99 -0.67
CA GLY A 20 -7.60 -10.76 -1.02
C GLY A 20 -7.11 -11.64 0.12
N ILE A 21 -6.92 -11.07 1.32
CA ILE A 21 -6.46 -11.81 2.50
C ILE A 21 -7.52 -12.85 2.93
N THR A 22 -8.79 -12.47 2.91
CA THR A 22 -9.90 -13.38 3.26
C THR A 22 -9.97 -14.55 2.29
N LEU A 23 -9.94 -14.29 0.98
CA LEU A 23 -9.97 -15.33 -0.05
C LEU A 23 -8.75 -16.24 0.03
N ALA A 24 -7.54 -15.69 0.26
CA ALA A 24 -6.33 -16.47 0.42
C ALA A 24 -6.45 -17.45 1.61
N ASN A 25 -7.02 -17.00 2.73
CA ASN A 25 -7.22 -17.85 3.90
C ASN A 25 -8.28 -18.92 3.67
N TYR A 26 -9.34 -18.64 2.91
CA TYR A 26 -10.36 -19.65 2.59
C TYR A 26 -9.88 -20.68 1.57
N THR A 27 -9.00 -20.30 0.66
CA THR A 27 -8.56 -21.18 -0.43
C THR A 27 -7.27 -21.93 -0.14
N LYS A 28 -6.60 -21.66 0.98
CA LYS A 28 -5.32 -22.29 1.34
C LYS A 28 -5.42 -23.82 1.47
N ASP A 29 -6.55 -24.33 1.96
CA ASP A 29 -6.80 -25.74 2.24
C ASP A 29 -7.71 -26.41 1.18
N LEU A 30 -7.92 -25.76 0.03
CA LEU A 30 -8.80 -26.25 -1.03
C LEU A 30 -8.32 -27.56 -1.66
N ILE A 31 -7.02 -27.80 -1.65
CA ILE A 31 -6.37 -29.03 -2.12
C ILE A 31 -5.76 -29.72 -0.92
N GLN A 32 -6.33 -30.86 -0.52
CA GLN A 32 -6.06 -31.54 0.74
C GLN A 32 -4.59 -31.98 0.93
N ASP A 33 -3.86 -32.24 -0.15
CA ASP A 33 -2.49 -32.75 -0.07
C ASP A 33 -1.39 -31.66 -0.17
N GLN A 34 -1.75 -30.42 -0.48
CA GLN A 34 -0.78 -29.34 -0.74
C GLN A 34 -1.24 -28.00 -0.16
N LEU A 35 -0.61 -27.59 0.92
CA LEU A 35 -0.88 -26.32 1.60
C LEU A 35 -0.63 -25.14 0.67
N TYR A 36 -1.55 -24.17 0.64
CA TYR A 36 -1.52 -22.93 -0.15
C TYR A 36 -1.66 -23.06 -1.68
N VAL A 37 -1.71 -24.24 -2.28
CA VAL A 37 -1.86 -24.37 -3.75
C VAL A 37 -3.17 -23.72 -4.23
N GLY A 38 -4.27 -23.89 -3.50
CA GLY A 38 -5.52 -23.22 -3.81
C GLY A 38 -5.41 -21.68 -3.83
N SER A 39 -4.68 -21.11 -2.88
CA SER A 39 -4.44 -19.65 -2.83
C SER A 39 -3.60 -19.16 -4.01
N TYR A 40 -2.58 -19.91 -4.41
CA TYR A 40 -1.76 -19.58 -5.59
C TYR A 40 -2.53 -19.70 -6.91
N LEU A 41 -3.39 -20.72 -7.06
CA LEU A 41 -4.28 -20.85 -8.22
C LEU A 41 -5.26 -19.69 -8.32
N LEU A 42 -5.87 -19.31 -7.19
CA LEU A 42 -6.74 -18.13 -7.13
C LEU A 42 -5.99 -16.85 -7.50
N LEU A 43 -4.79 -16.65 -6.95
CA LEU A 43 -3.95 -15.50 -7.26
C LEU A 43 -3.60 -15.45 -8.76
N SER A 44 -3.22 -16.59 -9.34
CA SER A 44 -2.92 -16.70 -10.77
C SER A 44 -4.12 -16.33 -11.62
N PHE A 45 -5.30 -16.85 -11.29
CA PHE A 45 -6.55 -16.53 -11.98
C PHE A 45 -6.88 -15.03 -11.89
N LEU A 46 -6.82 -14.46 -10.71
CA LEU A 46 -7.08 -13.02 -10.49
C LEU A 46 -6.06 -12.14 -11.20
N SER A 47 -4.80 -12.57 -11.29
CA SER A 47 -3.75 -11.82 -12.02
C SER A 47 -3.94 -11.85 -13.52
N PHE A 48 -4.58 -12.88 -14.06
CA PHE A 48 -4.88 -13.00 -15.48
C PHE A 48 -6.06 -12.13 -15.93
N MET A 49 -7.02 -11.89 -15.03
CA MET A 49 -8.24 -11.12 -15.30
C MET A 49 -7.99 -9.72 -15.87
N PRO A 50 -7.08 -8.87 -15.33
CA PRO A 50 -6.81 -7.57 -15.92
C PRO A 50 -6.29 -7.65 -17.36
N GLY A 51 -5.50 -8.67 -17.70
CA GLY A 51 -5.04 -8.92 -19.06
C GLY A 51 -6.21 -9.15 -20.03
N VAL A 52 -7.19 -9.95 -19.63
CA VAL A 52 -8.40 -10.18 -20.41
C VAL A 52 -9.19 -8.89 -20.61
N PHE A 53 -9.35 -8.07 -19.56
CA PHE A 53 -10.03 -6.78 -19.68
C PHE A 53 -9.35 -5.83 -20.65
N LEU A 54 -8.01 -5.83 -20.76
CA LEU A 54 -7.27 -4.98 -21.69
C LEU A 54 -7.61 -5.28 -23.16
N PHE A 55 -7.98 -6.51 -23.52
CA PHE A 55 -8.42 -6.84 -24.89
C PHE A 55 -9.73 -6.14 -25.29
N PHE A 56 -10.57 -5.80 -24.32
CA PHE A 56 -11.83 -5.11 -24.56
C PHE A 56 -11.69 -3.58 -24.56
N PHE A 57 -10.54 -3.05 -24.13
CA PHE A 57 -10.28 -1.62 -24.21
C PHE A 57 -9.87 -1.22 -25.63
N LYS A 58 -10.74 -0.48 -26.32
CA LYS A 58 -10.34 0.25 -27.52
C LYS A 58 -9.33 1.32 -27.12
N ASN A 59 -8.26 1.46 -27.92
CA ASN A 59 -7.31 2.55 -27.75
C ASN A 59 -8.06 3.87 -27.65
N VAL A 60 -7.98 4.51 -26.51
CA VAL A 60 -8.36 5.91 -26.38
C VAL A 60 -7.28 6.67 -27.16
N GLU A 61 -7.65 7.20 -28.32
CA GLU A 61 -6.77 8.03 -29.14
C GLU A 61 -6.10 9.07 -28.23
N ASN A 62 -4.80 9.16 -28.35
CA ASN A 62 -3.98 10.09 -27.57
C ASN A 62 -4.40 11.52 -27.88
N VAL A 63 -5.33 12.06 -27.10
CA VAL A 63 -5.69 13.51 -27.11
C VAL A 63 -4.52 14.39 -26.69
N GLN A 64 -3.34 13.82 -26.45
CA GLN A 64 -2.17 14.53 -25.91
C GLN A 64 -1.12 14.92 -26.93
N GLU A 65 -1.23 14.54 -28.21
CA GLU A 65 -0.18 14.93 -29.20
C GLU A 65 -0.16 16.43 -29.54
N ASP A 66 -1.28 17.12 -29.43
CA ASP A 66 -1.34 18.56 -29.79
C ASP A 66 -0.85 19.50 -28.69
N SER A 67 -0.81 19.06 -27.42
CA SER A 67 -0.32 19.88 -26.33
C SER A 67 1.21 19.76 -26.09
N LEU A 68 1.88 18.84 -26.76
CA LEU A 68 3.33 18.63 -26.64
C LEU A 68 4.15 19.44 -27.65
N LYS A 69 3.52 20.14 -28.59
CA LYS A 69 4.23 20.82 -29.69
C LYS A 69 4.89 22.16 -29.32
N GLU A 70 4.63 22.75 -28.15
CA GLU A 70 5.19 24.05 -27.77
C GLU A 70 5.88 24.13 -26.41
N GLY A 71 6.04 23.02 -25.70
CA GLY A 71 6.75 23.01 -24.41
C GLY A 71 8.23 22.68 -24.58
N ASN A 72 9.11 23.52 -24.08
CA ASN A 72 10.55 23.25 -23.92
C ASN A 72 10.68 21.90 -23.17
N ILE A 73 10.96 20.82 -23.90
CA ILE A 73 11.13 19.47 -23.33
C ILE A 73 12.33 19.51 -22.39
N ARG A 74 12.05 19.53 -21.08
CA ARG A 74 13.12 19.50 -20.07
C ARG A 74 13.87 18.18 -20.16
N ASN A 75 15.19 18.25 -20.22
CA ASN A 75 16.03 17.06 -20.20
C ASN A 75 15.77 16.27 -18.91
N LEU A 76 15.55 14.96 -19.02
CA LEU A 76 15.29 14.05 -17.89
C LEU A 76 16.37 14.19 -16.79
N LYS A 77 17.64 14.34 -17.20
CA LYS A 77 18.77 14.55 -16.29
C LYS A 77 18.59 15.82 -15.43
N SER A 78 18.09 16.91 -16.00
CA SER A 78 17.85 18.15 -15.26
C SER A 78 16.71 18.05 -14.25
N ILE A 79 15.74 17.15 -14.48
CA ILE A 79 14.65 16.88 -13.55
C ILE A 79 15.15 16.01 -12.40
N VAL A 80 15.85 14.91 -12.71
CA VAL A 80 16.33 13.93 -11.71
C VAL A 80 17.37 14.55 -10.77
N LEU A 81 18.23 15.47 -11.26
CA LEU A 81 19.24 16.11 -10.44
C LEU A 81 18.73 17.31 -9.61
N GLN A 82 17.43 17.61 -9.64
CA GLN A 82 16.87 18.66 -8.78
C GLN A 82 16.96 18.23 -7.30
N PRO A 83 17.49 19.06 -6.39
CA PRO A 83 17.61 18.71 -4.97
C PRO A 83 16.28 18.33 -4.34
N ARG A 84 15.19 19.03 -4.70
CA ARG A 84 13.82 18.70 -4.21
C ARG A 84 13.33 17.34 -4.70
N PHE A 85 13.67 16.97 -5.94
CA PHE A 85 13.32 15.65 -6.47
C PHE A 85 14.09 14.55 -5.75
N LEU A 86 15.40 14.72 -5.57
CA LEU A 86 16.25 13.77 -4.84
C LEU A 86 15.79 13.62 -3.38
N GLN A 87 15.47 14.70 -2.70
CA GLN A 87 14.93 14.67 -1.35
C GLN A 87 13.60 13.91 -1.28
N ALA A 88 12.68 14.14 -2.21
CA ALA A 88 11.40 13.47 -2.25
C ALA A 88 11.55 11.96 -2.53
N ILE A 89 12.39 11.57 -3.47
CA ILE A 89 12.60 10.17 -3.85
C ILE A 89 13.31 9.39 -2.74
N THR A 90 14.32 10.00 -2.08
CA THR A 90 15.00 9.37 -0.95
C THR A 90 14.07 9.19 0.24
N ALA A 91 13.30 10.21 0.60
CA ALA A 91 12.30 10.10 1.68
C ALA A 91 11.27 9.01 1.38
N ALA A 92 10.74 8.96 0.15
CA ALA A 92 9.80 7.92 -0.27
C ALA A 92 10.42 6.52 -0.23
N ALA A 93 11.67 6.37 -0.68
CA ALA A 93 12.38 5.09 -0.68
C ALA A 93 12.60 4.57 0.75
N PHE A 94 13.04 5.43 1.67
CA PHE A 94 13.21 5.05 3.08
C PHE A 94 11.87 4.69 3.74
N ALA A 95 10.83 5.49 3.55
CA ALA A 95 9.51 5.21 4.10
C ALA A 95 8.97 3.86 3.57
N TYR A 96 9.11 3.60 2.28
CA TYR A 96 8.70 2.34 1.68
C TYR A 96 9.52 1.15 2.17
N ALA A 97 10.83 1.33 2.36
CA ALA A 97 11.70 0.28 2.90
C ALA A 97 11.31 -0.11 4.33
N VAL A 98 11.06 0.87 5.20
CA VAL A 98 10.60 0.64 6.58
C VAL A 98 9.24 -0.07 6.58
N MET A 99 8.29 0.42 5.79
CA MET A 99 6.96 -0.19 5.66
C MET A 99 7.07 -1.64 5.16
N SER A 100 7.83 -1.88 4.10
CA SER A 100 8.01 -3.22 3.51
C SER A 100 8.67 -4.19 4.49
N PHE A 101 9.66 -3.72 5.24
CA PHE A 101 10.32 -4.51 6.28
C PHE A 101 9.33 -4.93 7.36
N LEU A 102 8.58 -4.01 7.94
CA LEU A 102 7.61 -4.30 9.01
C LEU A 102 6.45 -5.16 8.50
N MET A 103 5.96 -4.92 7.29
CA MET A 103 4.92 -5.75 6.66
C MET A 103 5.37 -7.21 6.43
N THR A 104 6.66 -7.45 6.28
CA THR A 104 7.20 -8.80 6.14
C THR A 104 7.54 -9.42 7.50
N ALA A 105 8.16 -8.64 8.38
CA ALA A 105 8.61 -9.12 9.70
C ALA A 105 7.44 -9.42 10.66
N THR A 106 6.40 -8.59 10.66
CA THR A 106 5.26 -8.74 11.58
C THR A 106 4.52 -10.07 11.42
N PRO A 107 4.09 -10.51 10.22
CA PRO A 107 3.45 -11.80 10.04
C PRO A 107 4.33 -12.97 10.47
N LEU A 108 5.63 -12.88 10.19
CA LEU A 108 6.59 -13.90 10.58
C LEU A 108 6.72 -13.99 12.10
N SER A 109 6.86 -12.84 12.78
CA SER A 109 6.92 -12.77 14.23
C SER A 109 5.63 -13.29 14.88
N MET A 110 4.49 -12.81 14.45
CA MET A 110 3.18 -13.23 14.98
C MET A 110 2.94 -14.73 14.83
N HIS A 111 3.18 -15.28 13.64
CA HIS A 111 2.84 -16.67 13.35
C HIS A 111 3.89 -17.66 13.84
N VAL A 112 5.19 -17.37 13.62
CA VAL A 112 6.28 -18.31 13.92
C VAL A 112 6.78 -18.16 15.34
N MET A 113 6.92 -16.95 15.86
CA MET A 113 7.47 -16.72 17.20
C MET A 113 6.40 -16.80 18.29
N GLU A 114 5.26 -16.14 18.06
CA GLU A 114 4.17 -16.04 19.06
C GLU A 114 3.06 -17.08 18.85
N ASN A 115 3.17 -17.96 17.85
CA ASN A 115 2.17 -19.01 17.54
C ASN A 115 0.74 -18.46 17.32
N MET A 116 0.60 -17.21 16.88
CA MET A 116 -0.69 -16.63 16.56
C MET A 116 -1.29 -17.26 15.31
N SER A 117 -2.61 -17.31 15.23
CA SER A 117 -3.30 -17.89 14.08
C SER A 117 -3.09 -17.04 12.80
N LEU A 118 -3.13 -17.69 11.63
CA LEU A 118 -3.10 -16.97 10.34
C LEU A 118 -4.26 -15.99 10.17
N LYS A 119 -5.40 -16.25 10.84
CA LYS A 119 -6.55 -15.35 10.83
C LYS A 119 -6.25 -14.06 11.59
N GLU A 120 -5.65 -14.15 12.76
CA GLU A 120 -5.24 -12.98 13.55
C GLU A 120 -4.19 -12.16 12.81
N THR A 121 -3.17 -12.80 12.27
CA THR A 121 -2.15 -12.17 11.43
C THR A 121 -2.78 -11.47 10.22
N GLY A 122 -3.71 -12.12 9.53
CA GLY A 122 -4.43 -11.55 8.40
C GLY A 122 -5.24 -10.31 8.78
N LEU A 123 -5.92 -10.31 9.93
CA LEU A 123 -6.66 -9.16 10.44
C LEU A 123 -5.75 -7.96 10.71
N VAL A 124 -4.60 -8.17 11.34
CA VAL A 124 -3.62 -7.10 11.58
C VAL A 124 -3.17 -6.45 10.28
N LEU A 125 -2.87 -7.24 9.24
CA LEU A 125 -2.51 -6.72 7.93
C LEU A 125 -3.68 -5.97 7.25
N GLN A 126 -4.92 -6.48 7.38
CA GLN A 126 -6.10 -5.80 6.85
C GLN A 126 -6.30 -4.41 7.48
N PHE A 127 -6.17 -4.32 8.80
CA PHE A 127 -6.28 -3.04 9.52
C PHE A 127 -5.16 -2.07 9.14
N HIS A 128 -3.93 -2.55 8.95
CA HIS A 128 -2.85 -1.72 8.43
C HIS A 128 -3.19 -1.11 7.06
N VAL A 129 -3.69 -1.92 6.12
CA VAL A 129 -4.07 -1.41 4.79
C VAL A 129 -5.18 -0.35 4.88
N VAL A 130 -6.16 -0.53 5.77
CA VAL A 130 -7.17 0.50 6.03
C VAL A 130 -6.53 1.77 6.58
N ALA A 131 -5.66 1.64 7.58
CA ALA A 131 -4.97 2.77 8.20
C ALA A 131 -4.08 3.53 7.20
N MET A 132 -3.50 2.84 6.22
CA MET A 132 -2.71 3.45 5.14
C MET A 132 -3.58 4.25 4.14
N PHE A 133 -4.71 3.70 3.72
CA PHE A 133 -5.51 4.32 2.66
C PHE A 133 -6.59 5.29 3.18
N LEU A 134 -7.16 5.06 4.36
CA LEU A 134 -8.22 5.89 4.91
C LEU A 134 -7.76 7.35 5.14
N PRO A 135 -6.61 7.62 5.78
CA PRO A 135 -6.12 8.99 5.94
C PRO A 135 -5.78 9.66 4.61
N SER A 136 -5.39 8.90 3.58
CA SER A 136 -5.03 9.47 2.28
C SER A 136 -6.20 10.18 1.60
N LEU A 137 -7.45 9.84 1.93
CA LEU A 137 -8.65 10.53 1.44
C LEU A 137 -8.72 11.99 1.91
N ILE A 138 -8.19 12.30 3.08
CA ILE A 138 -8.21 13.64 3.69
C ILE A 138 -6.89 14.37 3.58
N THR A 139 -5.78 13.66 3.31
CA THR A 139 -4.42 14.21 3.27
C THR A 139 -4.30 15.38 2.28
N GLY A 140 -4.98 15.32 1.13
CA GLY A 140 -4.98 16.42 0.17
C GLY A 140 -5.52 17.74 0.74
N ASN A 141 -6.53 17.68 1.61
CA ASN A 141 -7.08 18.86 2.29
C ASN A 141 -6.17 19.33 3.43
N LEU A 142 -5.55 18.40 4.14
CA LEU A 142 -4.57 18.71 5.18
C LEU A 142 -3.35 19.41 4.62
N ILE A 143 -2.82 18.96 3.48
CA ILE A 143 -1.69 19.59 2.78
C ILE A 143 -2.04 21.03 2.38
N LYS A 144 -3.26 21.26 1.87
CA LYS A 144 -3.70 22.63 1.52
C LYS A 144 -3.76 23.54 2.74
N LYS A 145 -4.13 23.02 3.91
CA LYS A 145 -4.29 23.80 5.13
C LYS A 145 -2.98 24.01 5.90
N TYR A 146 -2.14 22.98 6.02
CA TYR A 146 -0.95 22.99 6.87
C TYR A 146 0.38 22.94 6.11
N GLY A 147 0.32 22.74 4.78
CA GLY A 147 1.51 22.60 3.94
C GLY A 147 2.09 21.17 3.95
N HIS A 148 2.96 20.90 2.99
CA HIS A 148 3.58 19.58 2.81
C HIS A 148 4.48 19.17 3.97
N SER A 149 5.29 20.11 4.47
CA SER A 149 6.29 19.83 5.52
C SER A 149 5.62 19.39 6.82
N ALA A 150 4.53 20.03 7.24
CA ALA A 150 3.80 19.66 8.45
C ALA A 150 3.25 18.22 8.38
N ILE A 151 2.74 17.82 7.22
CA ILE A 151 2.22 16.46 7.02
C ILE A 151 3.34 15.42 7.03
N ILE A 152 4.49 15.72 6.43
CA ILE A 152 5.67 14.85 6.46
C ILE A 152 6.17 14.66 7.90
N TYR A 153 6.29 15.73 8.69
CA TYR A 153 6.67 15.62 10.11
C TYR A 153 5.66 14.82 10.92
N GLY A 154 4.35 14.97 10.62
CA GLY A 154 3.31 14.14 11.21
C GLY A 154 3.52 12.64 10.91
N GLY A 155 3.87 12.29 9.69
CA GLY A 155 4.21 10.91 9.30
C GLY A 155 5.44 10.38 10.04
N VAL A 156 6.50 11.19 10.16
CA VAL A 156 7.70 10.81 10.95
C VAL A 156 7.35 10.57 12.41
N LEU A 157 6.46 11.38 12.99
CA LEU A 157 5.98 11.17 14.37
C LEU A 157 5.24 9.84 14.50
N PHE A 158 4.41 9.46 13.53
CA PHE A 158 3.73 8.17 13.54
C PHE A 158 4.71 6.99 13.42
N PHE A 159 5.74 7.07 12.59
CA PHE A 159 6.80 6.07 12.58
C PHE A 159 7.51 5.94 13.94
N PHE A 160 7.75 7.06 14.61
CA PHE A 160 8.33 7.03 15.95
C PHE A 160 7.41 6.35 16.98
N ILE A 161 6.09 6.61 16.92
CA ILE A 161 5.09 5.94 17.76
C ILE A 161 5.07 4.44 17.45
N THR A 162 5.13 4.03 16.18
CA THR A 162 5.23 2.61 15.78
C THR A 162 6.42 1.93 16.46
N VAL A 163 7.60 2.55 16.41
CA VAL A 163 8.81 2.01 17.07
C VAL A 163 8.61 1.88 18.58
N LEU A 164 8.07 2.91 19.23
CA LEU A 164 7.80 2.86 20.66
C LEU A 164 6.86 1.72 21.04
N ILE A 165 5.75 1.54 20.30
CA ILE A 165 4.81 0.45 20.55
C ILE A 165 5.49 -0.91 20.34
N SER A 166 6.34 -1.05 19.34
CA SER A 166 7.06 -2.29 19.03
C SER A 166 8.10 -2.70 20.08
N LEU A 167 8.50 -1.79 20.98
CA LEU A 167 9.39 -2.07 22.10
C LEU A 167 8.68 -2.71 23.30
N PHE A 168 7.34 -2.65 23.34
CA PHE A 168 6.57 -3.29 24.39
C PHE A 168 6.33 -4.78 24.10
N GLU A 169 5.65 -5.45 25.03
CA GLU A 169 5.32 -6.86 24.95
C GLU A 169 4.63 -7.23 23.61
N GLN A 170 4.99 -8.36 23.04
CA GLN A 170 4.53 -8.82 21.72
C GLN A 170 3.12 -9.43 21.80
N THR A 171 2.13 -8.59 22.12
CA THR A 171 0.72 -8.98 22.15
C THR A 171 0.04 -8.69 20.81
N TYR A 172 -1.05 -9.40 20.52
CA TYR A 172 -1.89 -9.15 19.34
C TYR A 172 -2.26 -7.67 19.17
N LEU A 173 -2.61 -7.01 20.28
CA LEU A 173 -3.02 -5.60 20.28
C LEU A 173 -1.85 -4.67 19.95
N ASN A 174 -0.66 -4.96 20.45
CA ASN A 174 0.54 -4.17 20.17
C ASN A 174 0.99 -4.32 18.70
N TYR A 175 0.92 -5.53 18.12
CA TYR A 175 1.13 -5.71 16.69
C TYR A 175 0.13 -4.92 15.85
N MET A 176 -1.16 -4.98 16.20
CA MET A 176 -2.21 -4.24 15.50
C MET A 176 -1.98 -2.73 15.59
N LEU A 177 -1.72 -2.19 16.79
CA LEU A 177 -1.48 -0.75 16.97
C LEU A 177 -0.21 -0.29 16.27
N SER A 178 0.89 -1.04 16.36
CA SER A 178 2.14 -0.67 15.69
C SER A 178 1.96 -0.56 14.17
N LEU A 179 1.24 -1.49 13.55
CA LEU A 179 0.96 -1.44 12.12
C LEU A 179 -0.10 -0.40 11.73
N ILE A 180 -1.02 -0.04 12.62
CA ILE A 180 -1.99 1.06 12.35
C ILE A 180 -1.27 2.41 12.29
N PHE A 181 -0.26 2.62 13.13
CA PHE A 181 0.53 3.86 13.14
C PHE A 181 1.66 3.89 12.10
N LEU A 182 1.96 2.76 11.47
CA LEU A 182 2.93 2.64 10.39
C LEU A 182 2.43 3.30 9.10
#